data_5b9e33a94922c4a60eb178cc3e54782a
#
_entry.id   5b9e33a94922c4a60eb178cc3e54782a
#
_cell.length_a   1.000
_cell.length_b   1.000
_cell.length_c   1.000
_cell.angle_alpha   90.00
_cell.angle_beta   90.00
_cell.angle_gamma   90.00
#
_symmetry.space_group_name_H-M   'P 1'
#
loop_
_entity.id
_entity.type
_entity.pdbx_description
1 polymer ?
#
loop_
_entity_poly.entity_id
_entity_poly.type
_entity_poly.pdbx_seq_one_letter_code
_entity_poly.pdbx_strand_id
1 'polypeptide(L)'
;MNRIERIAHMEALFDKSEEVVRRLEQALEDFAAIQPDIAELEAYYTSPQWRKDFEADEAGKLPKDLKRGVLSEDGLWNLLGDYQRLKEVICED
;
A
#
# COMPACT_ATOMS: atom_id res chain seq x y z
N MET A 1 -13.79 7.64 40.20
CA MET A 1 -13.70 6.28 39.63
C MET A 1 -13.19 5.34 40.69
N ASN A 2 -13.92 4.30 41.02
CA ASN A 2 -13.45 3.30 41.97
C ASN A 2 -12.45 2.35 41.31
N ARG A 3 -11.89 1.45 42.16
CA ARG A 3 -10.86 0.53 41.66
C ARG A 3 -11.33 -0.35 40.51
N ILE A 4 -12.55 -0.90 40.61
CA ILE A 4 -13.08 -1.79 39.59
C ILE A 4 -13.31 -1.03 38.27
N GLU A 5 -13.90 0.15 38.36
CA GLU A 5 -14.13 0.98 37.18
C GLU A 5 -12.82 1.41 36.53
N ARG A 6 -11.83 1.73 37.35
CA ARG A 6 -10.51 2.11 36.84
C ARG A 6 -9.86 0.96 36.11
N ILE A 7 -9.90 -0.24 36.68
CA ILE A 7 -9.31 -1.42 36.05
C ILE A 7 -10.03 -1.72 34.72
N ALA A 8 -11.36 -1.67 34.71
CA ALA A 8 -12.14 -1.91 33.51
C ALA A 8 -11.81 -0.89 32.41
N HIS A 9 -11.67 0.37 32.79
CA HIS A 9 -11.30 1.42 31.86
C HIS A 9 -9.89 1.17 31.26
N MET A 10 -8.95 0.85 32.13
CA MET A 10 -7.57 0.59 31.66
C MET A 10 -7.47 -0.67 30.80
N GLU A 11 -8.27 -1.71 31.13
CA GLU A 11 -8.32 -2.89 30.28
C GLU A 11 -8.83 -2.58 28.87
N ALA A 12 -9.82 -1.70 28.77
CA ALA A 12 -10.33 -1.28 27.46
C ALA A 12 -9.26 -0.56 26.64
N LEU A 13 -8.51 0.33 27.30
CA LEU A 13 -7.40 1.03 26.65
C LEU A 13 -6.28 0.07 26.25
N PHE A 14 -6.00 -0.89 27.12
CA PHE A 14 -4.98 -1.91 26.88
C PHE A 14 -5.32 -2.74 25.62
N ASP A 15 -6.54 -3.27 25.59
CA ASP A 15 -6.98 -4.10 24.46
C ASP A 15 -6.95 -3.35 23.16
N LYS A 16 -7.45 -2.13 23.15
CA LYS A 16 -7.46 -1.27 21.97
C LYS A 16 -6.04 -0.98 21.48
N SER A 17 -5.16 -0.63 22.40
CA SER A 17 -3.78 -0.29 22.07
C SER A 17 -3.00 -1.49 21.53
N GLU A 18 -3.21 -2.65 22.16
CA GLU A 18 -2.57 -3.89 21.75
C GLU A 18 -2.99 -4.26 20.33
N GLU A 19 -4.27 -4.13 20.00
CA GLU A 19 -4.76 -4.42 18.66
C GLU A 19 -4.16 -3.51 17.62
N VAL A 20 -4.08 -2.21 17.90
CA VAL A 20 -3.50 -1.24 16.95
C VAL A 20 -2.02 -1.54 16.72
N VAL A 21 -1.28 -1.84 17.77
CA VAL A 21 0.15 -2.16 17.66
C VAL A 21 0.35 -3.40 16.79
N ARG A 22 -0.46 -4.43 17.00
CA ARG A 22 -0.35 -5.66 16.21
C ARG A 22 -0.70 -5.45 14.74
N ARG A 23 -1.70 -4.62 14.47
CA ARG A 23 -2.06 -4.30 13.09
C ARG A 23 -0.94 -3.56 12.38
N LEU A 24 -0.27 -2.67 13.08
CA LEU A 24 0.87 -1.97 12.51
C LEU A 24 2.03 -2.92 12.23
N GLU A 25 2.33 -3.81 13.17
CA GLU A 25 3.38 -4.81 12.94
C GLU A 25 3.10 -5.64 11.68
N GLN A 26 1.86 -6.10 11.53
CA GLN A 26 1.46 -6.87 10.36
C GLN A 26 1.59 -6.05 9.08
N ALA A 27 1.16 -4.79 9.13
CA ALA A 27 1.26 -3.90 7.97
C ALA A 27 2.72 -3.65 7.58
N LEU A 28 3.62 -3.54 8.56
CA LEU A 28 5.05 -3.37 8.28
C LEU A 28 5.66 -4.61 7.62
N GLU A 29 5.24 -5.80 8.08
CA GLU A 29 5.67 -7.05 7.45
C GLU A 29 5.17 -7.13 6.01
N ASP A 30 3.90 -6.79 5.79
CA ASP A 30 3.30 -6.78 4.46
C ASP A 30 3.99 -5.77 3.55
N PHE A 31 4.32 -4.60 4.09
CA PHE A 31 5.03 -3.56 3.36
C PHE A 31 6.41 -4.05 2.90
N ALA A 32 7.13 -4.74 3.77
CA ALA A 32 8.43 -5.32 3.41
C ALA A 32 8.27 -6.42 2.35
N ALA A 33 7.19 -7.20 2.45
CA ALA A 33 6.96 -8.32 1.55
C ALA A 33 6.63 -7.87 0.12
N ILE A 34 6.04 -6.69 -0.07
CA ILE A 34 5.71 -6.20 -1.42
C ILE A 34 6.88 -5.51 -2.12
N GLN A 35 8.04 -5.39 -1.49
CA GLN A 35 9.18 -4.72 -2.10
C GLN A 35 9.54 -5.28 -3.49
N PRO A 36 9.61 -6.60 -3.69
CA PRO A 36 9.86 -7.13 -5.05
C PRO A 36 8.75 -6.77 -6.03
N ASP A 37 7.50 -6.75 -5.57
CA ASP A 37 6.35 -6.39 -6.41
C ASP A 37 6.45 -4.93 -6.86
N ILE A 38 6.83 -4.05 -5.94
CA ILE A 38 7.02 -2.62 -6.26
C ILE A 38 8.14 -2.46 -7.28
N ALA A 39 9.24 -3.20 -7.13
CA ALA A 39 10.35 -3.14 -8.08
C ALA A 39 9.90 -3.58 -9.48
N GLU A 40 9.06 -4.61 -9.56
CA GLU A 40 8.52 -5.08 -10.84
C GLU A 40 7.58 -4.05 -11.46
N LEU A 41 6.71 -3.45 -10.66
CA LEU A 41 5.80 -2.39 -11.13
C LEU A 41 6.58 -1.18 -11.64
N GLU A 42 7.63 -0.79 -10.92
CA GLU A 42 8.47 0.34 -11.35
C GLU A 42 9.19 0.05 -12.65
N ALA A 43 9.74 -1.15 -12.79
CA ALA A 43 10.41 -1.57 -14.02
C ALA A 43 9.45 -1.56 -15.20
N TYR A 44 8.22 -2.04 -14.98
CA TYR A 44 7.18 -2.01 -16.02
C TYR A 44 6.81 -0.58 -16.40
N TYR A 45 6.55 0.27 -15.40
CA TYR A 45 6.10 1.65 -15.63
C TYR A 45 7.10 2.46 -16.44
N THR A 46 8.39 2.21 -16.26
CA THR A 46 9.45 2.94 -16.95
C THR A 46 9.90 2.24 -18.24
N SER A 47 9.23 1.15 -18.64
CA SER A 47 9.60 0.37 -19.82
C SER A 47 8.82 0.84 -21.05
N PRO A 48 9.36 0.58 -22.27
CA PRO A 48 8.59 0.82 -23.50
C PRO A 48 7.31 0.00 -23.58
N GLN A 49 7.27 -1.14 -22.88
CA GLN A 49 6.11 -2.02 -22.88
C GLN A 49 4.90 -1.35 -22.25
N TRP A 50 5.11 -0.59 -21.15
CA TRP A 50 4.01 0.13 -20.52
C TRP A 50 3.37 1.13 -21.48
N ARG A 51 4.18 1.86 -22.23
CA ARG A 51 3.67 2.83 -23.20
C ARG A 51 2.87 2.15 -24.29
N LYS A 52 3.34 1.02 -24.79
CA LYS A 52 2.62 0.26 -25.81
C LYS A 52 1.27 -0.24 -25.27
N ASP A 53 1.26 -0.72 -24.04
CA ASP A 53 0.04 -1.20 -23.40
C ASP A 53 -0.94 -0.05 -23.16
N PHE A 54 -0.43 1.10 -22.75
CA PHE A 54 -1.23 2.31 -22.55
C PHE A 54 -1.87 2.75 -23.86
N GLU A 55 -1.09 2.78 -24.95
CA GLU A 55 -1.61 3.14 -26.26
C GLU A 55 -2.67 2.15 -26.76
N ALA A 56 -2.49 0.87 -26.47
CA ALA A 56 -3.48 -0.15 -26.82
C ALA A 56 -4.78 0.07 -26.07
N ASP A 57 -4.70 0.47 -24.79
CA ASP A 57 -5.88 0.80 -24.00
C ASP A 57 -6.60 2.03 -24.57
N GLU A 58 -5.84 3.09 -24.88
CA GLU A 58 -6.41 4.31 -25.47
C GLU A 58 -7.11 4.01 -26.80
N ALA A 59 -6.56 3.07 -27.59
CA ALA A 59 -7.14 2.68 -28.87
C ALA A 59 -8.31 1.70 -28.74
N GLY A 60 -8.67 1.31 -27.53
CA GLY A 60 -9.79 0.38 -27.30
C GLY A 60 -9.52 -1.04 -27.72
N LYS A 61 -8.24 -1.45 -27.77
CA LYS A 61 -7.86 -2.79 -28.24
C LYS A 61 -7.87 -3.86 -27.17
N LEU A 62 -8.06 -3.47 -25.89
CA LEU A 62 -8.02 -4.42 -24.79
C LEU A 62 -9.44 -4.86 -24.42
N PRO A 63 -9.59 -6.11 -23.89
CA PRO A 63 -10.89 -6.57 -23.45
C PRO A 63 -11.47 -5.67 -22.35
N LYS A 64 -12.80 -5.46 -22.39
CA LYS A 64 -13.45 -4.54 -21.45
C LYS A 64 -13.43 -5.06 -20.00
N ASP A 65 -13.35 -6.38 -19.82
CA ASP A 65 -13.34 -6.99 -18.48
C ASP A 65 -11.94 -7.12 -17.89
N LEU A 66 -10.91 -6.73 -18.63
CA LEU A 66 -9.54 -6.72 -18.12
C LEU A 66 -9.35 -5.53 -17.17
N LYS A 67 -8.80 -5.80 -15.98
CA LYS A 67 -8.45 -4.71 -15.06
C LYS A 67 -7.26 -3.93 -15.62
N ARG A 68 -7.40 -2.63 -15.70
CA ARG A 68 -6.43 -1.76 -16.35
C ARG A 68 -5.98 -0.58 -15.49
N GLY A 69 -6.09 -0.73 -14.15
CA GLY A 69 -5.64 0.31 -13.22
C GLY A 69 -4.19 0.69 -13.41
N VAL A 70 -3.34 -0.28 -13.79
CA VAL A 70 -1.90 -0.02 -14.02
C VAL A 70 -1.66 0.85 -15.25
N LEU A 71 -2.66 0.98 -16.11
CA LEU A 71 -2.55 1.79 -17.33
C LEU A 71 -3.18 3.17 -17.18
N SER A 72 -3.73 3.50 -16.02
CA SER A 72 -4.23 4.85 -15.75
C SER A 72 -3.04 5.81 -15.65
N GLU A 73 -3.25 7.07 -16.02
CA GLU A 73 -2.18 8.07 -16.03
C GLU A 73 -1.57 8.27 -14.64
N ASP A 74 -2.38 8.18 -13.59
CA ASP A 74 -1.96 8.50 -12.23
C ASP A 74 -1.75 7.31 -11.32
N GLY A 75 -2.28 6.13 -11.69
CA GLY A 75 -2.32 4.98 -10.79
C GLY A 75 -0.95 4.57 -10.27
N LEU A 76 -0.06 4.20 -11.18
CA LEU A 76 1.29 3.78 -10.80
C LEU A 76 2.13 4.93 -10.27
N TRP A 77 1.99 6.12 -10.85
CA TRP A 77 2.71 7.30 -10.37
C TRP A 77 2.41 7.56 -8.90
N ASN A 78 1.14 7.57 -8.54
CA ASN A 78 0.72 7.82 -7.16
C ASN A 78 1.17 6.71 -6.22
N LEU A 79 1.00 5.45 -6.63
CA LEU A 79 1.41 4.32 -5.79
C LEU A 79 2.90 4.33 -5.52
N LEU A 80 3.72 4.50 -6.57
CA LEU A 80 5.17 4.48 -6.43
C LEU A 80 5.65 5.65 -5.58
N GLY A 81 5.03 6.81 -5.73
CA GLY A 81 5.34 7.98 -4.91
C GLY A 81 4.97 7.77 -3.44
N ASP A 82 3.79 7.22 -3.20
CA ASP A 82 3.34 6.92 -1.83
C ASP A 82 4.24 5.88 -1.17
N TYR A 83 4.61 4.84 -1.91
CA TYR A 83 5.51 3.80 -1.40
C TYR A 83 6.85 4.42 -1.00
N GLN A 84 7.43 5.24 -1.87
CA GLN A 84 8.73 5.85 -1.59
C GLN A 84 8.66 6.76 -0.36
N ARG A 85 7.60 7.56 -0.25
CA ARG A 85 7.40 8.45 0.90
C ARG A 85 7.28 7.66 2.20
N LEU A 86 6.50 6.58 2.19
CA LEU A 86 6.32 5.75 3.38
C LEU A 86 7.60 5.00 3.74
N LYS A 87 8.32 4.53 2.73
CA LYS A 87 9.60 3.84 2.95
C LYS A 87 10.60 4.75 3.66
N GLU A 88 10.66 6.02 3.27
CA GLU A 88 11.54 7.00 3.92
C GLU A 88 11.14 7.23 5.37
N VAL A 89 9.86 7.33 5.65
CA VAL A 89 9.35 7.49 7.02
C VAL A 89 9.69 6.28 7.88
N ILE A 90 9.49 5.08 7.36
CA ILE A 90 9.69 3.84 8.11
C ILE A 90 11.17 3.56 8.35
N CYS A 91 12.03 3.86 7.37
CA CYS A 91 13.46 3.60 7.44
C CYS A 91 14.26 4.78 8.03
N GLU A 92 13.58 5.84 8.42
CA GLU A 92 14.21 7.00 9.03
C GLU A 92 14.63 6.68 10.46
N ASP A 93 15.86 6.97 10.80
CA ASP A 93 16.43 6.75 12.14
C ASP A 93 16.11 7.88 13.10
#